data_ae029220cc1220c8674fb0f622ad789d
#
_entry.id   ae029220cc1220c8674fb0f622ad789d
#
_cell.length_a   1.000
_cell.length_b   1.000
_cell.length_c   1.000
_cell.angle_alpha   90.00
_cell.angle_beta   90.00
_cell.angle_gamma   90.00
#
_symmetry.space_group_name_H-M   'P 1'
#
loop_
_entity.id
_entity.type
_entity.pdbx_description
1 polymer ?
#
loop_
_entity_poly.entity_id
_entity_poly.type
_entity_poly.pdbx_seq_one_letter_code
_entity_poly.pdbx_strand_id
1 'polypeptide(L)'
;MVNASGPTEGHIQRPSDSKEPKTIAIIKCVGSRDPHKGVSYCSRACCMYSAKHAHQYLDKVKGGRCFVFYMDVRCAGKGYDEFYMNTLHDGAVYVRGRVSKIYPENGKLVCMGEDTLSGQVVRVDADMVVLETAMVPNEGAGQIAGVLNAQRGPEGFFTEAHPKLRPVETNTAGVYLAGVAQGPKDIPDTVAQAGAAASKVIGLLARGQIESNPMIVHVDNAKCSGCGACTDICPYGALELVEVAMRENSQKVIRTVAKPNPGLCQGCGACTVACRSGAADLLGFTNEGIMREMEALLR
;
A
#
# COMPACT_ATOMS: atom_id res chain seq x y z
N MET A 1 -3.35 16.71 -20.08
CA MET A 1 -3.04 17.21 -21.43
C MET A 1 -3.13 16.11 -22.50
N VAL A 2 -2.43 14.98 -22.38
CA VAL A 2 -2.43 13.95 -23.44
C VAL A 2 -3.73 13.15 -23.59
N ASN A 3 -4.61 13.17 -22.60
CA ASN A 3 -5.88 12.46 -22.63
C ASN A 3 -6.98 13.30 -23.30
N ALA A 4 -7.71 12.73 -24.24
CA ALA A 4 -8.82 13.40 -24.95
C ALA A 4 -9.94 13.85 -24.00
N SER A 5 -10.16 13.14 -22.89
CA SER A 5 -11.13 13.53 -21.85
C SER A 5 -10.55 14.50 -20.81
N GLY A 6 -9.33 14.97 -20.99
CA GLY A 6 -8.67 15.92 -20.10
C GLY A 6 -9.07 17.37 -20.38
N PRO A 7 -8.64 18.32 -19.54
CA PRO A 7 -9.03 19.73 -19.64
C PRO A 7 -8.54 20.43 -20.92
N THR A 8 -7.65 19.82 -21.68
CA THR A 8 -7.14 20.32 -22.95
C THR A 8 -7.60 19.49 -24.15
N GLU A 9 -8.60 18.62 -23.97
CA GLU A 9 -9.16 17.75 -25.03
C GLU A 9 -8.07 16.96 -25.80
N GLY A 10 -6.99 16.63 -25.11
CA GLY A 10 -5.86 15.93 -25.69
C GLY A 10 -4.83 16.80 -26.45
N HIS A 11 -5.04 18.12 -26.50
CA HIS A 11 -4.07 19.05 -27.03
C HIS A 11 -2.90 19.26 -26.04
N ILE A 12 -1.69 19.22 -26.54
CA ILE A 12 -0.48 19.48 -25.74
C ILE A 12 -0.18 20.96 -25.77
N GLN A 13 -0.36 21.63 -24.64
CA GLN A 13 -0.17 23.06 -24.51
C GLN A 13 0.52 23.41 -23.19
N ARG A 14 1.24 24.51 -23.16
CA ARG A 14 1.89 25.00 -21.93
C ARG A 14 0.83 25.53 -20.96
N PRO A 15 0.92 25.21 -19.67
CA PRO A 15 -0.04 25.77 -18.67
C PRO A 15 0.01 27.28 -18.56
N SER A 16 1.15 27.92 -18.89
CA SER A 16 1.39 29.34 -18.69
C SER A 16 0.69 30.23 -19.72
N ASP A 17 0.58 29.79 -20.99
CA ASP A 17 0.12 30.61 -22.10
C ASP A 17 -0.68 29.85 -23.17
N SER A 18 -1.01 28.60 -22.88
CA SER A 18 -1.76 27.68 -23.77
C SER A 18 -1.16 27.47 -25.16
N LYS A 19 0.12 27.82 -25.37
CA LYS A 19 0.81 27.57 -26.65
C LYS A 19 1.35 26.16 -26.70
N GLU A 20 1.44 25.60 -27.91
CA GLU A 20 2.05 24.30 -28.17
C GLU A 20 3.56 24.37 -27.92
N PRO A 21 4.13 23.51 -27.03
CA PRO A 21 5.56 23.46 -26.79
C PRO A 21 6.26 22.72 -27.93
N LYS A 22 7.31 23.31 -28.50
CA LYS A 22 8.13 22.67 -29.56
C LYS A 22 9.30 21.85 -29.00
N THR A 23 9.70 22.09 -27.76
CA THR A 23 10.72 21.30 -27.06
C THR A 23 10.23 21.01 -25.66
N ILE A 24 10.19 19.74 -25.29
CA ILE A 24 9.90 19.33 -23.92
C ILE A 24 11.06 18.58 -23.29
N ALA A 25 11.24 18.75 -21.98
CA ALA A 25 12.14 17.96 -21.18
C ALA A 25 11.35 17.19 -20.12
N ILE A 26 11.43 15.87 -20.13
CA ILE A 26 10.86 14.98 -19.14
C ILE A 26 11.95 14.59 -18.15
N ILE A 27 11.75 14.90 -16.86
CA ILE A 27 12.73 14.63 -15.83
C ILE A 27 12.20 13.51 -14.95
N LYS A 28 12.88 12.37 -14.98
CA LYS A 28 12.49 11.16 -14.24
C LYS A 28 13.04 11.17 -12.81
N CYS A 29 12.43 10.35 -11.99
CA CYS A 29 12.83 10.10 -10.59
C CYS A 29 12.86 11.38 -9.71
N VAL A 30 11.98 12.36 -9.99
CA VAL A 30 11.88 13.56 -9.16
C VAL A 30 11.34 13.19 -7.78
N GLY A 31 12.17 13.31 -6.75
CA GLY A 31 11.84 12.90 -5.38
C GLY A 31 11.83 11.38 -5.13
N SER A 32 12.10 10.54 -6.15
CA SER A 32 12.29 9.09 -6.00
C SER A 32 13.76 8.72 -6.01
N ARG A 33 14.12 7.64 -5.28
CA ARG A 33 15.50 7.11 -5.23
C ARG A 33 16.51 8.17 -4.72
N ASP A 34 16.02 9.00 -3.81
CA ASP A 34 16.80 10.07 -3.20
C ASP A 34 16.54 10.08 -1.68
N PRO A 35 17.37 9.41 -0.88
CA PRO A 35 17.17 9.32 0.57
C PRO A 35 17.37 10.64 1.32
N HIS A 36 17.95 11.66 0.66
CA HIS A 36 18.25 12.95 1.30
C HIS A 36 17.13 13.98 1.10
N LYS A 37 16.51 14.02 -0.08
CA LYS A 37 15.52 15.06 -0.44
C LYS A 37 14.16 14.52 -0.88
N GLY A 38 14.00 13.21 -0.88
CA GLY A 38 12.79 12.54 -1.33
C GLY A 38 12.61 11.20 -0.65
N VAL A 39 12.11 10.22 -1.39
CA VAL A 39 11.95 8.84 -0.92
C VAL A 39 13.06 7.94 -1.47
N SER A 40 13.51 6.97 -0.67
CA SER A 40 14.60 6.05 -1.03
C SER A 40 14.20 5.05 -2.12
N TYR A 41 12.90 4.74 -2.25
CA TYR A 41 12.38 3.74 -3.17
C TYR A 41 12.10 4.32 -4.58
N CYS A 42 11.91 3.40 -5.53
CA CYS A 42 11.50 3.70 -6.90
C CYS A 42 9.97 3.71 -7.00
N SER A 43 9.40 4.69 -7.70
CA SER A 43 7.97 4.76 -8.02
C SER A 43 7.51 3.75 -9.09
N ARG A 44 8.41 2.90 -9.59
CA ARG A 44 8.19 1.74 -10.45
C ARG A 44 7.51 2.00 -11.80
N ALA A 45 6.43 2.78 -11.85
CA ALA A 45 5.63 3.00 -13.05
C ALA A 45 6.13 4.15 -13.94
N CYS A 46 6.94 5.11 -13.39
CA CYS A 46 7.28 6.35 -14.08
C CYS A 46 8.08 6.13 -15.37
N CYS A 47 8.88 5.08 -15.50
CA CYS A 47 9.61 4.82 -16.72
C CYS A 47 8.69 4.58 -17.91
N MET A 48 7.61 3.85 -17.70
CA MET A 48 6.67 3.50 -18.76
C MET A 48 5.70 4.63 -19.09
N TYR A 49 5.20 5.36 -18.08
CA TYR A 49 4.34 6.49 -18.41
C TYR A 49 5.11 7.68 -18.98
N SER A 50 6.43 7.85 -18.65
CA SER A 50 7.29 8.80 -19.35
C SER A 50 7.48 8.43 -20.82
N ALA A 51 7.73 7.15 -21.12
CA ALA A 51 7.81 6.67 -22.51
C ALA A 51 6.50 6.92 -23.26
N LYS A 52 5.35 6.63 -22.63
CA LYS A 52 4.03 6.93 -23.20
C LYS A 52 3.84 8.43 -23.46
N HIS A 53 4.25 9.30 -22.54
CA HIS A 53 4.12 10.75 -22.72
C HIS A 53 5.04 11.26 -23.85
N ALA A 54 6.26 10.73 -23.95
CA ALA A 54 7.20 11.06 -25.02
C ALA A 54 6.65 10.64 -26.40
N HIS A 55 6.17 9.40 -26.50
CA HIS A 55 5.53 8.88 -27.72
C HIS A 55 4.34 9.74 -28.15
N GLN A 56 3.40 9.99 -27.25
CA GLN A 56 2.20 10.79 -27.51
C GLN A 56 2.53 12.26 -27.86
N TYR A 57 3.58 12.82 -27.28
CA TYR A 57 4.03 14.15 -27.60
C TYR A 57 4.58 14.21 -29.04
N LEU A 58 5.47 13.29 -29.39
CA LEU A 58 6.09 13.24 -30.73
C LEU A 58 5.08 12.95 -31.83
N ASP A 59 4.06 12.15 -31.53
CA ASP A 59 2.95 11.91 -32.47
C ASP A 59 2.10 13.17 -32.72
N LYS A 60 1.76 13.90 -31.67
CA LYS A 60 0.83 15.05 -31.73
C LYS A 60 1.50 16.35 -32.14
N VAL A 61 2.74 16.59 -31.74
CA VAL A 61 3.48 17.83 -32.02
C VAL A 61 4.47 17.62 -33.13
N LYS A 62 4.05 17.92 -34.36
CA LYS A 62 4.91 17.72 -35.54
C LYS A 62 6.16 18.61 -35.50
N GLY A 63 7.32 17.99 -35.66
CA GLY A 63 8.63 18.64 -35.51
C GLY A 63 9.00 18.96 -34.06
N GLY A 64 8.24 18.44 -33.09
CA GLY A 64 8.58 18.55 -31.69
C GLY A 64 9.83 17.78 -31.29
N ARG A 65 10.55 18.26 -30.27
CA ARG A 65 11.71 17.57 -29.69
C ARG A 65 11.44 17.18 -28.26
N CYS A 66 11.65 15.92 -27.93
CA CYS A 66 11.46 15.37 -26.60
C CYS A 66 12.78 14.87 -26.03
N PHE A 67 13.19 15.42 -24.88
CA PHE A 67 14.37 14.99 -24.12
C PHE A 67 13.90 14.32 -22.82
N VAL A 68 14.43 13.14 -22.51
CA VAL A 68 14.11 12.39 -21.30
C VAL A 68 15.37 12.21 -20.46
N PHE A 69 15.46 12.90 -19.33
CA PHE A 69 16.57 12.71 -18.39
C PHE A 69 16.27 11.55 -17.45
N TYR A 70 17.17 10.58 -17.37
CA TYR A 70 16.95 9.32 -16.65
C TYR A 70 18.22 8.79 -15.98
N MET A 71 18.07 8.00 -14.92
CA MET A 71 19.18 7.26 -14.29
C MET A 71 19.31 5.85 -14.89
N ASP A 72 18.21 5.15 -14.96
CA ASP A 72 18.00 3.87 -15.65
C ASP A 72 16.57 3.78 -16.16
N VAL A 73 16.27 2.84 -17.03
CA VAL A 73 14.92 2.55 -17.51
C VAL A 73 14.49 1.19 -16.96
N ARG A 74 13.33 1.15 -16.32
CA ARG A 74 12.74 -0.05 -15.70
C ARG A 74 11.48 -0.42 -16.47
N CYS A 75 11.58 -1.44 -17.31
CA CYS A 75 10.51 -1.92 -18.20
C CYS A 75 10.00 -3.28 -17.73
N ALA A 76 9.61 -3.39 -16.46
CA ALA A 76 9.15 -4.64 -15.87
C ALA A 76 7.69 -4.96 -16.27
N GLY A 77 7.49 -5.50 -17.46
CA GLY A 77 6.18 -5.91 -17.97
C GLY A 77 6.29 -6.46 -19.38
N LYS A 78 5.27 -7.24 -19.81
CA LYS A 78 5.22 -7.81 -21.15
C LYS A 78 5.06 -6.70 -22.19
N GLY A 79 5.99 -6.62 -23.15
CA GLY A 79 5.99 -5.63 -24.23
C GLY A 79 6.45 -4.24 -23.80
N TYR A 80 6.93 -4.05 -22.55
CA TYR A 80 7.33 -2.73 -22.07
C TYR A 80 8.70 -2.30 -22.61
N ASP A 81 9.62 -3.24 -22.76
CA ASP A 81 10.92 -2.95 -23.34
C ASP A 81 10.80 -2.57 -24.82
N GLU A 82 10.00 -3.32 -25.55
CA GLU A 82 9.70 -3.03 -26.96
C GLU A 82 9.03 -1.65 -27.12
N PHE A 83 8.11 -1.31 -26.21
CA PHE A 83 7.48 0.01 -26.24
C PHE A 83 8.49 1.14 -25.96
N TYR A 84 9.41 0.93 -25.01
CA TYR A 84 10.51 1.86 -24.77
C TYR A 84 11.40 2.02 -25.99
N MET A 85 11.81 0.91 -26.64
CA MET A 85 12.61 0.93 -27.86
C MET A 85 11.90 1.66 -29.01
N ASN A 86 10.61 1.46 -29.18
CA ASN A 86 9.81 2.20 -30.17
C ASN A 86 9.83 3.70 -29.91
N THR A 87 9.76 4.12 -28.63
CA THR A 87 9.84 5.54 -28.27
C THR A 87 11.17 6.18 -28.67
N LEU A 88 12.27 5.43 -28.63
CA LEU A 88 13.57 5.88 -29.15
C LEU A 88 13.53 6.02 -30.66
N HIS A 89 12.93 5.06 -31.37
CA HIS A 89 12.76 5.13 -32.83
C HIS A 89 11.87 6.30 -33.28
N ASP A 90 10.90 6.69 -32.47
CA ASP A 90 10.05 7.88 -32.69
C ASP A 90 10.83 9.20 -32.54
N GLY A 91 12.08 9.15 -32.07
CA GLY A 91 12.98 10.29 -31.97
C GLY A 91 13.05 10.92 -30.57
N ALA A 92 12.58 10.26 -29.52
CA ALA A 92 12.81 10.70 -28.14
C ALA A 92 14.31 10.59 -27.80
N VAL A 93 14.90 11.67 -27.31
CA VAL A 93 16.31 11.72 -26.93
C VAL A 93 16.44 11.42 -25.44
N TYR A 94 17.01 10.28 -25.11
CA TYR A 94 17.24 9.87 -23.73
C TYR A 94 18.65 10.27 -23.29
N VAL A 95 18.74 11.14 -22.28
CA VAL A 95 19.99 11.64 -21.68
C VAL A 95 20.19 10.95 -20.33
N ARG A 96 21.22 10.11 -20.21
CA ARG A 96 21.49 9.39 -18.98
C ARG A 96 22.15 10.27 -17.94
N GLY A 97 21.38 10.76 -17.00
CA GLY A 97 21.88 11.61 -15.91
C GLY A 97 20.75 12.28 -15.16
N ARG A 98 21.10 12.95 -14.08
CA ARG A 98 20.16 13.77 -13.30
C ARG A 98 20.29 15.22 -13.72
N VAL A 99 19.15 15.90 -13.85
CA VAL A 99 19.14 17.35 -14.01
C VAL A 99 19.59 17.99 -12.69
N SER A 100 20.64 18.76 -12.74
CA SER A 100 21.20 19.43 -11.57
C SER A 100 20.52 20.77 -11.31
N LYS A 101 20.05 21.45 -12.37
CA LYS A 101 19.46 22.77 -12.27
C LYS A 101 18.44 23.02 -13.39
N ILE A 102 17.34 23.68 -13.02
CA ILE A 102 16.34 24.20 -13.95
C ILE A 102 16.13 25.68 -13.61
N TYR A 103 16.18 26.52 -14.63
CA TYR A 103 15.98 27.96 -14.44
C TYR A 103 15.41 28.60 -15.73
N PRO A 104 14.66 29.71 -15.60
CA PRO A 104 14.16 30.45 -16.76
C PRO A 104 15.26 31.30 -17.38
N GLU A 105 15.34 31.27 -18.71
CA GLU A 105 16.23 32.12 -19.51
C GLU A 105 15.62 32.35 -20.88
N ASN A 106 15.54 33.62 -21.32
CA ASN A 106 15.04 34.02 -22.65
C ASN A 106 13.67 33.39 -23.03
N GLY A 107 12.75 33.29 -22.05
CA GLY A 107 11.40 32.73 -22.26
C GLY A 107 11.36 31.20 -22.38
N LYS A 108 12.48 30.52 -22.11
CA LYS A 108 12.62 29.06 -22.06
C LYS A 108 12.93 28.60 -20.63
N LEU A 109 12.77 27.31 -20.39
CA LEU A 109 13.24 26.63 -19.19
C LEU A 109 14.53 25.88 -19.55
N VAL A 110 15.64 26.34 -19.01
CA VAL A 110 16.94 25.72 -19.25
C VAL A 110 17.11 24.55 -18.26
N CYS A 111 17.25 23.35 -18.79
CA CYS A 111 17.61 22.16 -18.04
C CYS A 111 19.09 21.85 -18.22
N MET A 112 19.84 21.87 -17.11
CA MET A 112 21.26 21.53 -17.08
C MET A 112 21.47 20.19 -16.40
N GLY A 113 22.23 19.31 -17.01
CA GLY A 113 22.59 18.01 -16.48
C GLY A 113 23.89 17.50 -17.11
N GLU A 114 24.41 16.40 -16.60
CA GLU A 114 25.52 15.68 -17.21
C GLU A 114 24.97 14.41 -17.89
N ASP A 115 25.36 14.16 -19.12
CA ASP A 115 25.18 12.85 -19.72
C ASP A 115 26.30 11.91 -19.24
N THR A 116 25.97 11.00 -18.36
CA THR A 116 26.95 10.09 -17.74
C THR A 116 27.49 9.02 -18.69
N LEU A 117 26.96 8.92 -19.92
CA LEU A 117 27.52 8.04 -20.96
C LEU A 117 28.65 8.72 -21.70
N SER A 118 28.50 10.01 -22.02
CA SER A 118 29.50 10.79 -22.74
C SER A 118 30.43 11.61 -21.81
N GLY A 119 30.06 11.78 -20.54
CA GLY A 119 30.75 12.67 -19.58
C GLY A 119 30.61 14.16 -19.90
N GLN A 120 29.65 14.52 -20.77
CA GLN A 120 29.47 15.91 -21.20
C GLN A 120 28.33 16.58 -20.51
N VAL A 121 28.48 17.88 -20.25
CA VAL A 121 27.37 18.71 -19.76
C VAL A 121 26.38 18.92 -20.90
N VAL A 122 25.13 18.61 -20.62
CA VAL A 122 24.01 18.77 -21.57
C VAL A 122 23.14 19.93 -21.10
N ARG A 123 22.87 20.86 -22.03
CA ARG A 123 21.92 21.96 -21.88
C ARG A 123 20.74 21.75 -22.82
N VAL A 124 19.54 21.77 -22.28
CA VAL A 124 18.29 21.70 -23.05
C VAL A 124 17.44 22.94 -22.76
N ASP A 125 17.17 23.73 -23.78
CA ASP A 125 16.28 24.89 -23.71
C ASP A 125 14.86 24.45 -24.05
N ALA A 126 14.09 24.10 -23.04
CA ALA A 126 12.75 23.53 -23.17
C ALA A 126 11.65 24.62 -23.09
N ASP A 127 10.58 24.44 -23.88
CA ASP A 127 9.35 25.22 -23.75
C ASP A 127 8.51 24.78 -22.56
N MET A 128 8.60 23.51 -22.22
CA MET A 128 7.90 22.91 -21.10
C MET A 128 8.76 21.82 -20.46
N VAL A 129 8.73 21.77 -19.13
CA VAL A 129 9.37 20.70 -18.34
C VAL A 129 8.28 19.85 -17.67
N VAL A 130 8.42 18.54 -17.79
CA VAL A 130 7.54 17.55 -17.16
C VAL A 130 8.32 16.87 -16.05
N LEU A 131 7.81 16.96 -14.82
CA LEU A 131 8.43 16.34 -13.63
C LEU A 131 7.71 15.02 -13.32
N GLU A 132 8.43 13.92 -13.45
CA GLU A 132 7.93 12.59 -13.07
C GLU A 132 8.16 12.36 -11.57
N THR A 133 7.21 12.84 -10.78
CA THR A 133 7.30 12.89 -9.32
C THR A 133 7.12 11.53 -8.67
N ALA A 134 7.64 11.40 -7.45
CA ALA A 134 7.50 10.18 -6.65
C ALA A 134 6.04 9.89 -6.29
N MET A 135 5.69 8.59 -6.31
CA MET A 135 4.45 8.11 -5.69
C MET A 135 4.70 7.95 -4.19
N VAL A 136 3.91 8.65 -3.38
CA VAL A 136 3.99 8.59 -1.92
C VAL A 136 2.68 8.10 -1.32
N PRO A 137 2.70 7.54 -0.10
CA PRO A 137 1.48 7.16 0.60
C PRO A 137 0.55 8.36 0.77
N ASN A 138 -0.76 8.12 0.78
CA ASN A 138 -1.74 9.14 1.08
C ASN A 138 -1.60 9.61 2.54
N GLU A 139 -1.80 10.90 2.81
CA GLU A 139 -1.70 11.49 4.16
C GLU A 139 -2.65 10.81 5.16
N GLY A 140 -3.86 10.41 4.74
CA GLY A 140 -4.83 9.69 5.57
C GLY A 140 -4.48 8.22 5.85
N ALA A 141 -3.45 7.65 5.21
CA ALA A 141 -3.11 6.22 5.37
C ALA A 141 -2.79 5.84 6.83
N GLY A 142 -2.18 6.76 7.60
CA GLY A 142 -1.90 6.55 9.02
C GLY A 142 -3.16 6.40 9.88
N GLN A 143 -4.16 7.23 9.65
CA GLN A 143 -5.44 7.18 10.36
C GLN A 143 -6.20 5.88 10.05
N ILE A 144 -6.28 5.52 8.77
CA ILE A 144 -6.92 4.27 8.31
C ILE A 144 -6.19 3.06 8.92
N ALA A 145 -4.86 3.07 8.94
CA ALA A 145 -4.06 2.01 9.55
C ALA A 145 -4.41 1.80 11.03
N GLY A 146 -4.59 2.89 11.79
CA GLY A 146 -5.01 2.83 13.20
C GLY A 146 -6.40 2.24 13.36
N VAL A 147 -7.38 2.68 12.56
CA VAL A 147 -8.77 2.19 12.63
C VAL A 147 -8.86 0.70 12.27
N LEU A 148 -8.12 0.27 11.25
CA LEU A 148 -8.15 -1.11 10.76
C LEU A 148 -7.15 -2.03 11.49
N ASN A 149 -6.34 -1.51 12.40
CA ASN A 149 -5.20 -2.20 13.00
C ASN A 149 -4.30 -2.88 11.94
N ALA A 150 -4.09 -2.20 10.81
CA ALA A 150 -3.31 -2.69 9.68
C ALA A 150 -1.90 -2.10 9.73
N GLN A 151 -0.89 -2.95 9.53
CA GLN A 151 0.51 -2.53 9.58
C GLN A 151 0.92 -1.72 8.35
N ARG A 152 1.87 -0.79 8.56
CA ARG A 152 2.52 -0.02 7.50
C ARG A 152 4.02 -0.29 7.53
N GLY A 153 4.62 -0.37 6.34
CA GLY A 153 6.06 -0.47 6.19
C GLY A 153 6.80 0.86 6.45
N PRO A 154 8.14 0.83 6.43
CA PRO A 154 8.96 2.03 6.67
C PRO A 154 8.74 3.12 5.63
N GLU A 155 8.31 2.79 4.42
CA GLU A 155 7.97 3.74 3.37
C GLU A 155 6.57 4.35 3.55
N GLY A 156 5.80 3.88 4.53
CA GLY A 156 4.48 4.37 4.86
C GLY A 156 3.32 3.72 4.10
N PHE A 157 3.56 2.78 3.21
CA PHE A 157 2.53 1.96 2.57
C PHE A 157 2.05 0.83 3.49
N PHE A 158 0.85 0.32 3.24
CA PHE A 158 0.35 -0.86 3.96
C PHE A 158 1.15 -2.11 3.61
N THR A 159 1.36 -2.97 4.61
CA THR A 159 2.15 -4.18 4.46
C THR A 159 1.26 -5.41 4.34
N GLU A 160 1.55 -6.24 3.37
CA GLU A 160 0.93 -7.57 3.22
C GLU A 160 1.41 -8.54 4.31
N ALA A 161 0.57 -9.52 4.60
CA ALA A 161 0.87 -10.56 5.58
C ALA A 161 2.09 -11.42 5.18
N HIS A 162 2.27 -11.67 3.88
CA HIS A 162 3.44 -12.34 3.33
C HIS A 162 3.58 -12.04 1.83
N PRO A 163 4.74 -11.56 1.34
CA PRO A 163 4.90 -11.07 -0.03
C PRO A 163 4.68 -12.14 -1.12
N LYS A 164 4.88 -13.42 -0.81
CA LYS A 164 4.72 -14.53 -1.77
C LYS A 164 3.45 -15.34 -1.54
N LEU A 165 3.10 -15.63 -0.29
CA LEU A 165 2.02 -16.55 0.04
C LEU A 165 0.68 -15.84 0.30
N ARG A 166 0.72 -14.61 0.79
CA ARG A 166 -0.46 -13.80 1.14
C ARG A 166 -0.28 -12.34 0.68
N PRO A 167 -0.11 -12.11 -0.65
CA PRO A 167 0.32 -10.80 -1.17
C PRO A 167 -0.77 -9.74 -1.19
N VAL A 168 -2.03 -10.10 -0.94
CA VAL A 168 -3.18 -9.20 -0.92
C VAL A 168 -3.91 -9.17 0.42
N GLU A 169 -3.48 -9.96 1.39
CA GLU A 169 -4.04 -9.98 2.74
C GLU A 169 -3.13 -9.19 3.68
N THR A 170 -3.71 -8.52 4.67
CA THR A 170 -2.95 -7.95 5.79
C THR A 170 -2.84 -8.98 6.92
N ASN A 171 -2.09 -8.63 7.98
CA ASN A 171 -2.09 -9.40 9.22
C ASN A 171 -3.42 -9.32 9.98
N THR A 172 -4.26 -8.33 9.67
CA THR A 172 -5.60 -8.20 10.22
C THR A 172 -6.60 -8.94 9.35
N ALA A 173 -7.29 -9.90 9.92
CA ALA A 173 -8.29 -10.70 9.22
C ALA A 173 -9.41 -9.82 8.63
N GLY A 174 -9.81 -10.10 7.39
CA GLY A 174 -10.85 -9.35 6.69
C GLY A 174 -10.38 -8.04 6.03
N VAL A 175 -9.12 -7.66 6.19
CA VAL A 175 -8.53 -6.48 5.55
C VAL A 175 -7.61 -6.91 4.40
N TYR A 176 -7.94 -6.45 3.20
CA TYR A 176 -7.24 -6.80 1.97
C TYR A 176 -6.62 -5.56 1.31
N LEU A 177 -5.54 -5.75 0.59
CA LEU A 177 -4.78 -4.70 -0.09
C LEU A 177 -4.96 -4.78 -1.60
N ALA A 178 -5.16 -3.63 -2.22
CA ALA A 178 -5.19 -3.51 -3.67
C ALA A 178 -4.55 -2.19 -4.12
N GLY A 179 -3.82 -2.24 -5.23
CA GLY A 179 -3.25 -1.06 -5.87
C GLY A 179 -2.14 -0.38 -5.08
N VAL A 180 -2.05 0.92 -5.25
CA VAL A 180 -0.96 1.75 -4.69
C VAL A 180 -1.00 1.85 -3.16
N ALA A 181 -2.06 1.43 -2.51
CA ALA A 181 -2.10 1.35 -1.05
C ALA A 181 -0.98 0.48 -0.46
N GLN A 182 -0.56 -0.59 -1.16
CA GLN A 182 0.54 -1.46 -0.77
C GLN A 182 1.91 -0.92 -1.20
N GLY A 183 1.97 -0.16 -2.27
CA GLY A 183 3.23 0.37 -2.81
C GLY A 183 3.08 0.81 -4.26
N PRO A 184 4.07 1.53 -4.80
CA PRO A 184 4.03 2.00 -6.17
C PRO A 184 3.87 0.86 -7.19
N LYS A 185 2.91 0.99 -8.09
CA LYS A 185 2.67 0.03 -9.19
C LYS A 185 1.94 0.70 -10.35
N ASP A 186 1.96 0.07 -11.50
CA ASP A 186 1.24 0.49 -12.69
C ASP A 186 -0.23 0.02 -12.68
N ILE A 187 -0.98 0.39 -13.71
CA ILE A 187 -2.41 0.05 -13.84
C ILE A 187 -2.61 -1.47 -14.02
N PRO A 188 -1.88 -2.18 -14.90
CA PRO A 188 -2.00 -3.63 -15.04
C PRO A 188 -1.79 -4.39 -13.72
N ASP A 189 -0.72 -4.09 -13.00
CA ASP A 189 -0.45 -4.69 -11.69
C ASP A 189 -1.54 -4.34 -10.66
N THR A 190 -2.04 -3.10 -10.68
CA THR A 190 -3.14 -2.66 -9.81
C THR A 190 -4.42 -3.46 -10.07
N VAL A 191 -4.79 -3.65 -11.34
CA VAL A 191 -5.98 -4.42 -11.72
C VAL A 191 -5.82 -5.91 -11.37
N ALA A 192 -4.66 -6.49 -11.63
CA ALA A 192 -4.36 -7.87 -11.27
C ALA A 192 -4.46 -8.09 -9.75
N GLN A 193 -3.91 -7.16 -8.96
CA GLN A 193 -3.98 -7.23 -7.51
C GLN A 193 -5.41 -7.03 -6.98
N ALA A 194 -6.19 -6.12 -7.60
CA ALA A 194 -7.59 -5.93 -7.25
C ALA A 194 -8.41 -7.21 -7.50
N GLY A 195 -8.18 -7.88 -8.64
CA GLY A 195 -8.77 -9.19 -8.94
C GLY A 195 -8.39 -10.26 -7.91
N ALA A 196 -7.13 -10.30 -7.50
CA ALA A 196 -6.66 -11.23 -6.47
C ALA A 196 -7.33 -10.95 -5.10
N ALA A 197 -7.42 -9.67 -4.69
CA ALA A 197 -8.10 -9.29 -3.45
C ALA A 197 -9.60 -9.66 -3.50
N ALA A 198 -10.27 -9.37 -4.61
CA ALA A 198 -11.68 -9.76 -4.82
C ALA A 198 -11.89 -11.28 -4.73
N SER A 199 -11.00 -12.07 -5.35
CA SER A 199 -11.04 -13.55 -5.26
C SER A 199 -10.90 -14.04 -3.82
N LYS A 200 -10.05 -13.43 -3.02
CA LYS A 200 -9.90 -13.77 -1.60
C LYS A 200 -11.14 -13.43 -0.79
N VAL A 201 -11.74 -12.27 -1.03
CA VAL A 201 -13.01 -11.86 -0.41
C VAL A 201 -14.14 -12.84 -0.78
N ILE A 202 -14.28 -13.16 -2.06
CA ILE A 202 -15.27 -14.12 -2.54
C ILE A 202 -15.05 -15.50 -1.90
N GLY A 203 -13.79 -15.98 -1.85
CA GLY A 203 -13.46 -17.25 -1.22
C GLY A 203 -13.80 -17.33 0.27
N LEU A 204 -13.72 -16.17 0.98
CA LEU A 204 -14.16 -16.07 2.36
C LEU A 204 -15.69 -16.09 2.50
N LEU A 205 -16.39 -15.26 1.70
CA LEU A 205 -17.83 -15.05 1.83
C LEU A 205 -18.66 -16.20 1.23
N ALA A 206 -18.16 -16.87 0.18
CA ALA A 206 -18.87 -17.96 -0.49
C ALA A 206 -19.10 -19.18 0.40
N ARG A 207 -18.35 -19.34 1.48
CA ARG A 207 -18.54 -20.44 2.44
C ARG A 207 -19.76 -20.26 3.33
N GLY A 208 -20.35 -19.05 3.38
CA GLY A 208 -21.50 -18.73 4.25
C GLY A 208 -21.19 -18.80 5.74
N GLN A 209 -20.04 -19.32 6.13
CA GLN A 209 -19.55 -19.45 7.49
C GLN A 209 -18.06 -19.09 7.52
N ILE A 210 -17.64 -18.39 8.57
CA ILE A 210 -16.22 -18.09 8.84
C ILE A 210 -15.78 -19.04 9.95
N GLU A 211 -14.81 -19.90 9.66
CA GLU A 211 -14.13 -20.69 10.68
C GLU A 211 -13.18 -19.76 11.43
N SER A 212 -13.49 -19.50 12.71
CA SER A 212 -12.58 -18.82 13.61
C SER A 212 -11.52 -19.78 14.14
N ASN A 213 -10.33 -19.26 14.47
CA ASN A 213 -9.35 -20.05 15.19
C ASN A 213 -9.97 -20.54 16.51
N PRO A 214 -9.95 -21.86 16.80
CA PRO A 214 -10.53 -22.39 18.05
C PRO A 214 -9.80 -21.89 19.31
N MET A 215 -8.60 -21.35 19.20
CA MET A 215 -7.80 -20.81 20.31
C MET A 215 -8.24 -19.39 20.68
N ILE A 216 -9.55 -19.18 20.88
CA ILE A 216 -10.12 -17.92 21.34
C ILE A 216 -10.33 -17.92 22.85
N VAL A 217 -10.55 -16.74 23.42
CA VAL A 217 -10.87 -16.62 24.85
C VAL A 217 -12.21 -17.28 25.17
N HIS A 218 -12.22 -18.05 26.24
CA HIS A 218 -13.41 -18.54 26.92
C HIS A 218 -13.53 -17.83 28.27
N VAL A 219 -14.76 -17.46 28.68
CA VAL A 219 -15.00 -16.83 29.95
C VAL A 219 -15.94 -17.73 30.80
N ASP A 220 -15.43 -18.17 31.92
CA ASP A 220 -16.23 -18.88 32.92
C ASP A 220 -17.13 -17.88 33.68
N ASN A 221 -18.43 -17.89 33.36
CA ASN A 221 -19.38 -16.96 33.91
C ASN A 221 -19.51 -17.10 35.45
N ALA A 222 -19.26 -18.29 36.02
CA ALA A 222 -19.33 -18.51 37.45
C ALA A 222 -18.18 -17.82 38.21
N LYS A 223 -17.01 -17.73 37.58
CA LYS A 223 -15.83 -17.05 38.13
C LYS A 223 -15.78 -15.56 37.78
N CYS A 224 -16.52 -15.14 36.74
CA CYS A 224 -16.45 -13.77 36.27
C CYS A 224 -17.04 -12.78 37.29
N SER A 225 -16.25 -11.79 37.67
CA SER A 225 -16.68 -10.72 38.58
C SER A 225 -17.29 -9.51 37.88
N GLY A 226 -17.35 -9.47 36.55
CA GLY A 226 -17.87 -8.34 35.78
C GLY A 226 -17.03 -7.06 35.84
N CYS A 227 -15.76 -7.16 36.22
CA CYS A 227 -14.90 -5.99 36.48
C CYS A 227 -14.50 -5.18 35.28
N GLY A 228 -14.64 -5.68 34.03
CA GLY A 228 -14.32 -4.99 32.80
C GLY A 228 -12.85 -5.00 32.40
N ALA A 229 -11.92 -5.45 33.25
CA ALA A 229 -10.48 -5.39 32.94
C ALA A 229 -10.08 -6.08 31.61
N CYS A 230 -10.79 -7.16 31.26
CA CYS A 230 -10.56 -7.87 29.98
C CYS A 230 -11.11 -7.13 28.75
N THR A 231 -12.16 -6.31 28.93
CA THR A 231 -12.69 -5.45 27.86
C THR A 231 -11.75 -4.29 27.57
N ASP A 232 -11.22 -3.66 28.62
CA ASP A 232 -10.35 -2.48 28.50
C ASP A 232 -8.98 -2.81 27.85
N ILE A 233 -8.46 -4.01 28.15
CA ILE A 233 -7.14 -4.41 27.60
C ILE A 233 -7.23 -5.01 26.20
N CYS A 234 -8.42 -5.35 25.70
CA CYS A 234 -8.57 -6.03 24.42
C CYS A 234 -8.33 -5.08 23.24
N PRO A 235 -7.23 -5.21 22.48
CA PRO A 235 -6.94 -4.32 21.36
C PRO A 235 -7.89 -4.54 20.18
N TYR A 236 -8.65 -5.64 20.17
CA TYR A 236 -9.57 -6.01 19.09
C TYR A 236 -11.04 -5.73 19.43
N GLY A 237 -11.35 -5.22 20.62
CA GLY A 237 -12.73 -5.01 21.06
C GLY A 237 -13.57 -6.30 21.06
N ALA A 238 -12.92 -7.44 21.29
CA ALA A 238 -13.55 -8.76 21.18
C ALA A 238 -14.32 -9.19 22.44
N LEU A 239 -14.37 -8.37 23.48
CA LEU A 239 -15.07 -8.67 24.74
C LEU A 239 -16.02 -7.52 25.06
N GLU A 240 -17.23 -7.86 25.45
CA GLU A 240 -18.26 -6.94 25.95
C GLU A 240 -18.78 -7.38 27.29
N LEU A 241 -19.25 -6.44 28.11
CA LEU A 241 -19.96 -6.77 29.34
C LEU A 241 -21.45 -6.95 29.05
N VAL A 242 -22.01 -8.09 29.46
CA VAL A 242 -23.42 -8.42 29.27
C VAL A 242 -24.04 -8.88 30.58
N GLU A 243 -25.32 -8.63 30.74
CA GLU A 243 -26.10 -9.19 31.84
C GLU A 243 -26.59 -10.59 31.52
N VAL A 244 -26.28 -11.54 32.38
CA VAL A 244 -26.68 -12.95 32.22
C VAL A 244 -27.45 -13.38 33.49
N ALA A 245 -28.61 -14.00 33.26
CA ALA A 245 -29.38 -14.62 34.36
C ALA A 245 -28.74 -15.97 34.73
N MET A 246 -28.27 -16.09 35.94
CA MET A 246 -27.65 -17.30 36.49
C MET A 246 -28.49 -17.85 37.64
N ARG A 247 -28.31 -19.12 37.98
CA ARG A 247 -28.91 -19.74 39.16
C ARG A 247 -27.86 -19.90 40.27
N GLU A 248 -28.06 -19.23 41.38
CA GLU A 248 -27.24 -19.40 42.58
C GLU A 248 -28.18 -19.83 43.72
N ASN A 249 -27.87 -20.91 44.41
CA ASN A 249 -28.67 -21.44 45.51
C ASN A 249 -30.16 -21.52 45.20
N SER A 250 -30.51 -21.99 43.99
CA SER A 250 -31.89 -22.10 43.48
C SER A 250 -32.62 -20.76 43.22
N GLN A 251 -31.98 -19.62 43.40
CA GLN A 251 -32.51 -18.30 43.05
C GLN A 251 -31.95 -17.81 41.71
N LYS A 252 -32.76 -17.07 40.93
CA LYS A 252 -32.31 -16.37 39.74
C LYS A 252 -31.61 -15.07 40.15
N VAL A 253 -30.35 -14.95 39.80
CA VAL A 253 -29.52 -13.75 39.98
C VAL A 253 -29.08 -13.24 38.64
N ILE A 254 -29.16 -11.93 38.41
CA ILE A 254 -28.58 -11.28 37.24
C ILE A 254 -27.15 -10.86 37.58
N ARG A 255 -26.19 -11.35 36.77
CA ARG A 255 -24.77 -10.97 36.90
C ARG A 255 -24.26 -10.34 35.62
N THR A 256 -23.45 -9.31 35.76
CA THR A 256 -22.67 -8.78 34.66
C THR A 256 -21.44 -9.67 34.44
N VAL A 257 -21.24 -10.19 33.21
CA VAL A 257 -20.11 -11.05 32.84
C VAL A 257 -19.52 -10.58 31.52
N ALA A 258 -18.27 -10.89 31.30
CA ALA A 258 -17.63 -10.63 29.99
C ALA A 258 -18.05 -11.73 29.01
N LYS A 259 -18.49 -11.31 27.81
CA LYS A 259 -18.89 -12.20 26.73
C LYS A 259 -17.94 -12.00 25.56
N PRO A 260 -17.21 -13.02 25.08
CA PRO A 260 -16.36 -12.93 23.93
C PRO A 260 -17.15 -12.96 22.61
N ASN A 261 -16.68 -12.17 21.64
CA ASN A 261 -17.08 -12.27 20.25
C ASN A 261 -16.04 -13.13 19.50
N PRO A 262 -16.39 -14.37 19.09
CA PRO A 262 -15.46 -15.27 18.43
C PRO A 262 -14.90 -14.72 17.10
N GLY A 263 -15.67 -13.91 16.38
CA GLY A 263 -15.27 -13.33 15.11
C GLY A 263 -14.22 -12.22 15.24
N LEU A 264 -14.12 -11.57 16.39
CA LEU A 264 -13.16 -10.50 16.66
C LEU A 264 -11.94 -10.99 17.45
N CYS A 265 -12.06 -12.08 18.21
CA CYS A 265 -10.98 -12.59 19.04
C CYS A 265 -9.83 -13.15 18.20
N GLN A 266 -8.62 -12.64 18.44
CA GLN A 266 -7.38 -13.09 17.75
C GLN A 266 -6.54 -14.03 18.65
N GLY A 267 -7.03 -14.48 19.78
CA GLY A 267 -6.32 -15.43 20.64
C GLY A 267 -5.02 -14.88 21.27
N CYS A 268 -4.86 -13.57 21.39
CA CYS A 268 -3.60 -12.94 21.85
C CYS A 268 -3.29 -13.14 23.34
N GLY A 269 -4.27 -13.56 24.17
CA GLY A 269 -4.08 -13.86 25.58
C GLY A 269 -4.04 -12.64 26.54
N ALA A 270 -4.06 -11.40 26.07
CA ALA A 270 -3.98 -10.22 26.94
C ALA A 270 -5.05 -10.19 28.03
N CYS A 271 -6.26 -10.64 27.70
CA CYS A 271 -7.38 -10.71 28.63
C CYS A 271 -7.21 -11.78 29.74
N THR A 272 -6.48 -12.87 29.47
CA THR A 272 -6.22 -13.91 30.48
C THR A 272 -5.27 -13.40 31.57
N VAL A 273 -4.25 -12.63 31.15
CA VAL A 273 -3.29 -12.00 32.07
C VAL A 273 -3.96 -10.92 32.94
N ALA A 274 -4.92 -10.16 32.37
CA ALA A 274 -5.64 -9.11 33.08
C ALA A 274 -6.72 -9.64 34.02
N CYS A 275 -7.16 -10.89 33.86
CA CYS A 275 -8.27 -11.47 34.60
C CYS A 275 -7.86 -11.90 36.02
N ARG A 276 -8.12 -11.07 37.02
CA ARG A 276 -7.79 -11.36 38.42
C ARG A 276 -8.58 -12.53 39.03
N SER A 277 -9.79 -12.82 38.52
CA SER A 277 -10.60 -13.92 38.98
C SER A 277 -10.27 -15.26 38.31
N GLY A 278 -9.38 -15.26 37.28
CA GLY A 278 -9.08 -16.44 36.47
C GLY A 278 -10.29 -16.95 35.68
N ALA A 279 -11.26 -16.08 35.38
CA ALA A 279 -12.45 -16.45 34.62
C ALA A 279 -12.19 -16.50 33.13
N ALA A 280 -11.24 -15.70 32.60
CA ALA A 280 -10.89 -15.67 31.21
C ALA A 280 -9.69 -16.61 30.94
N ASP A 281 -9.85 -17.55 30.02
CA ASP A 281 -8.81 -18.49 29.62
C ASP A 281 -8.84 -18.69 28.09
N LEU A 282 -7.72 -19.11 27.49
CA LEU A 282 -7.65 -19.42 26.07
C LEU A 282 -7.92 -20.90 25.83
N LEU A 283 -8.83 -21.20 24.92
CA LEU A 283 -9.04 -22.56 24.46
C LEU A 283 -7.75 -23.08 23.77
N GLY A 284 -7.34 -24.29 24.12
CA GLY A 284 -6.12 -24.92 23.60
C GLY A 284 -4.82 -24.56 24.33
N PHE A 285 -4.82 -23.56 25.25
CA PHE A 285 -3.67 -23.18 26.06
C PHE A 285 -3.94 -23.34 27.57
N THR A 286 -4.83 -24.23 27.94
CA THR A 286 -5.08 -24.54 29.35
C THR A 286 -3.88 -25.27 29.95
N ASN A 287 -3.61 -25.05 31.24
CA ASN A 287 -2.54 -25.74 31.95
C ASN A 287 -2.65 -27.28 31.83
N GLU A 288 -3.88 -27.80 31.85
CA GLU A 288 -4.14 -29.24 31.70
C GLU A 288 -3.76 -29.72 30.28
N GLY A 289 -4.08 -28.95 29.22
CA GLY A 289 -3.70 -29.26 27.85
C GLY A 289 -2.19 -29.31 27.68
N ILE A 290 -1.49 -28.31 28.20
CA ILE A 290 -0.02 -28.23 28.14
C ILE A 290 0.61 -29.40 28.89
N MET A 291 0.11 -29.74 30.09
CA MET A 291 0.62 -30.87 30.85
C MET A 291 0.40 -32.21 30.13
N ARG A 292 -0.73 -32.42 29.48
CA ARG A 292 -1.00 -33.62 28.68
C ARG A 292 -0.07 -33.72 27.44
N GLU A 293 0.23 -32.61 26.80
CA GLU A 293 1.20 -32.61 25.69
C GLU A 293 2.61 -32.96 26.18
N MET A 294 3.03 -32.43 27.33
CA MET A 294 4.31 -32.77 27.95
C MET A 294 4.36 -34.25 28.33
N GLU A 295 3.31 -34.82 28.92
CA GLU A 295 3.22 -36.25 29.24
C GLU A 295 3.28 -37.13 27.98
N ALA A 296 2.67 -36.70 26.90
CA ALA A 296 2.70 -37.42 25.62
C ALA A 296 4.08 -37.45 24.98
N LEU A 297 4.88 -36.37 25.16
CA LEU A 297 6.26 -36.31 24.69
C LEU A 297 7.25 -37.18 25.50
N LEU A 298 6.88 -37.56 26.74
CA LEU A 298 7.70 -38.38 27.62
C LEU A 298 7.43 -39.90 27.48
N ARG A 299 6.43 -40.27 26.67
CA ARG A 299 6.13 -41.66 26.33
C ARG A 299 6.80 -42.08 25.03
#